data_0ebaaf9b748f830df5bead41c977712c
#
_entry.id   0ebaaf9b748f830df5bead41c977712c
#
_cell.length_a   1.000
_cell.length_b   1.000
_cell.length_c   1.000
_cell.angle_alpha   90.00
_cell.angle_beta   90.00
_cell.angle_gamma   90.00
#
_symmetry.space_group_name_H-M   'P 1'
#
loop_
_entity.id
_entity.type
_entity.pdbx_description
1 polymer ?
#
loop_
_entity_poly.entity_id
_entity_poly.type
_entity_poly.pdbx_seq_one_letter_code
_entity_poly.pdbx_strand_id
1 'polypeptide(L)'
;MDGLEIRRKRALYRANHRGTKELDLILGRYASERVPGMDEARLAAFEEFLGLPDTDIDQWIRGFAAPDGLVASVADIRGYLGLEK
;
A
#
# COMPACT_ATOMS: atom_id res chain seq x y z
N MET A 1 -18.73 -14.98 6.17
CA MET A 1 -17.73 -14.05 5.61
C MET A 1 -16.35 -14.65 5.81
N ASP A 2 -15.56 -14.76 4.76
CA ASP A 2 -14.24 -15.38 4.91
C ASP A 2 -13.23 -14.39 5.50
N GLY A 3 -12.14 -14.94 6.07
CA GLY A 3 -11.14 -14.13 6.72
C GLY A 3 -10.39 -13.21 5.78
N LEU A 4 -10.28 -13.60 4.51
CA LEU A 4 -9.59 -12.81 3.50
C LEU A 4 -10.38 -11.54 3.19
N GLU A 5 -11.69 -11.63 3.09
CA GLU A 5 -12.53 -10.47 2.84
C GLU A 5 -12.48 -9.47 3.99
N ILE A 6 -12.48 -9.96 5.23
CA ILE A 6 -12.34 -9.11 6.40
C ILE A 6 -10.99 -8.39 6.36
N ARG A 7 -9.93 -9.10 6.02
CA ARG A 7 -8.59 -8.53 5.91
C ARG A 7 -8.52 -7.47 4.81
N ARG A 8 -9.18 -7.68 3.67
CA ARG A 8 -9.23 -6.69 2.59
C ARG A 8 -9.89 -5.40 3.06
N LYS A 9 -11.01 -5.51 3.75
CA LYS A 9 -11.71 -4.34 4.28
C LYS A 9 -10.86 -3.57 5.28
N ARG A 10 -10.15 -4.30 6.15
CA ARG A 10 -9.26 -3.68 7.13
C ARG A 10 -8.10 -2.97 6.46
N ALA A 11 -7.53 -3.58 5.42
CA ALA A 11 -6.43 -2.97 4.68
C ALA A 11 -6.89 -1.68 3.98
N LEU A 12 -8.09 -1.69 3.39
CA LEU A 12 -8.68 -0.51 2.78
C LEU A 12 -8.83 0.62 3.79
N TYR A 13 -9.36 0.30 4.97
CA TYR A 13 -9.51 1.29 6.02
C TYR A 13 -8.17 1.89 6.43
N ARG A 14 -7.18 1.04 6.66
CA ARG A 14 -5.84 1.50 7.06
C ARG A 14 -5.18 2.36 6.01
N ALA A 15 -5.38 2.03 4.74
CA ALA A 15 -4.81 2.80 3.64
C ALA A 15 -5.43 4.20 3.55
N ASN A 16 -6.70 4.33 3.92
CA ASN A 16 -7.42 5.60 3.88
C ASN A 16 -7.27 6.44 5.14
N HIS A 17 -6.61 5.92 6.17
CA HIS A 17 -6.50 6.60 7.47
C HIS A 17 -5.06 6.62 7.95
N ARG A 18 -4.17 7.15 7.09
CA ARG A 18 -2.78 7.41 7.46
C ARG A 18 -2.71 8.72 8.23
N GLY A 19 -1.53 9.12 8.59
CA GLY A 19 -1.35 10.35 9.37
C GLY A 19 -1.41 11.63 8.56
N THR A 20 -1.37 11.56 7.24
CA THR A 20 -1.38 12.75 6.39
C THR A 20 -2.41 12.60 5.28
N LYS A 21 -2.99 13.73 4.86
CA LYS A 21 -3.97 13.74 3.76
C LYS A 21 -3.39 13.20 2.47
N GLU A 22 -2.15 13.53 2.20
CA GLU A 22 -1.51 13.12 0.96
C GLU A 22 -1.38 11.60 0.88
N LEU A 23 -0.90 10.98 1.96
CA LEU A 23 -0.78 9.53 1.98
C LEU A 23 -2.14 8.85 2.02
N ASP A 24 -3.13 9.42 2.71
CA ASP A 24 -4.50 8.91 2.68
C ASP A 24 -5.01 8.84 1.25
N LEU A 25 -4.80 9.89 0.48
CA LEU A 25 -5.26 9.95 -0.89
C LEU A 25 -4.53 8.95 -1.78
N ILE A 26 -3.21 8.93 -1.70
CA ILE A 26 -2.38 8.06 -2.54
C ILE A 26 -2.64 6.59 -2.25
N LEU A 27 -2.50 6.19 -0.98
CA LEU A 27 -2.65 4.79 -0.61
C LEU A 27 -4.11 4.35 -0.66
N GLY A 28 -5.04 5.25 -0.37
CA GLY A 28 -6.45 4.94 -0.47
C GLY A 28 -6.87 4.63 -1.89
N ARG A 29 -6.43 5.42 -2.86
CA ARG A 29 -6.72 5.16 -4.27
C ARG A 29 -6.10 3.86 -4.74
N TYR A 30 -4.84 3.66 -4.43
CA TYR A 30 -4.15 2.43 -4.78
C TYR A 30 -4.89 1.23 -4.21
N ALA A 31 -5.22 1.27 -2.92
CA ALA A 31 -5.88 0.17 -2.25
C ALA A 31 -7.26 -0.12 -2.84
N SER A 32 -8.03 0.93 -3.14
CA SER A 32 -9.37 0.76 -3.71
C SER A 32 -9.34 0.02 -5.04
N GLU A 33 -8.29 0.26 -5.85
CA GLU A 33 -8.15 -0.37 -7.15
C GLU A 33 -7.52 -1.76 -7.05
N ARG A 34 -6.58 -1.95 -6.15
CA ARG A 34 -5.73 -3.15 -6.15
C ARG A 34 -6.10 -4.19 -5.11
N VAL A 35 -6.58 -3.78 -3.93
CA VAL A 35 -6.87 -4.73 -2.86
C VAL A 35 -7.92 -5.77 -3.25
N PRO A 36 -9.00 -5.42 -3.96
CA PRO A 36 -10.00 -6.43 -4.34
C PRO A 36 -9.44 -7.58 -5.18
N GLY A 37 -8.37 -7.34 -5.93
CA GLY A 37 -7.74 -8.37 -6.75
C GLY A 37 -6.54 -9.05 -6.13
N MET A 38 -6.19 -8.71 -4.89
CA MET A 38 -5.03 -9.31 -4.24
C MET A 38 -5.35 -10.71 -3.71
N ASP A 39 -4.44 -11.65 -3.96
CA ASP A 39 -4.49 -12.95 -3.30
C ASP A 39 -3.95 -12.80 -1.87
N GLU A 40 -3.94 -13.91 -1.12
CA GLU A 40 -3.50 -13.87 0.27
C GLU A 40 -2.06 -13.39 0.43
N ALA A 41 -1.17 -13.83 -0.44
CA ALA A 41 0.25 -13.46 -0.35
C ALA A 41 0.45 -11.96 -0.61
N ARG A 42 -0.23 -11.44 -1.64
CA ARG A 42 -0.14 -10.01 -1.97
C ARG A 42 -0.76 -9.16 -0.87
N LEU A 43 -1.89 -9.59 -0.35
CA LEU A 43 -2.56 -8.88 0.73
C LEU A 43 -1.70 -8.85 1.99
N ALA A 44 -1.07 -9.97 2.34
CA ALA A 44 -0.18 -10.03 3.49
C ALA A 44 0.98 -9.05 3.35
N ALA A 45 1.58 -8.97 2.15
CA ALA A 45 2.66 -8.03 1.89
C ALA A 45 2.19 -6.58 2.03
N PHE A 46 0.99 -6.27 1.53
CA PHE A 46 0.44 -4.94 1.65
C PHE A 46 0.11 -4.58 3.10
N GLU A 47 -0.44 -5.53 3.86
CA GLU A 47 -0.69 -5.31 5.29
C GLU A 47 0.59 -4.97 6.04
N GLU A 48 1.66 -5.68 5.73
CA GLU A 48 2.97 -5.43 6.33
C GLU A 48 3.46 -4.02 5.97
N PHE A 49 3.31 -3.65 4.71
CA PHE A 49 3.68 -2.32 4.23
C PHE A 49 2.91 -1.23 4.98
N LEU A 50 1.61 -1.42 5.18
CA LEU A 50 0.77 -0.45 5.89
C LEU A 50 1.16 -0.28 7.36
N GLY A 51 1.89 -1.22 7.93
CA GLY A 51 2.38 -1.13 9.31
C GLY A 51 3.62 -0.26 9.49
N LEU A 52 4.18 0.26 8.39
CA LEU A 52 5.43 1.02 8.46
C LEU A 52 5.15 2.51 8.64
N PRO A 53 6.14 3.28 9.15
CA PRO A 53 5.95 4.71 9.40
C PRO A 53 5.64 5.49 8.12
N ASP A 54 4.77 6.49 8.23
CA ASP A 54 4.40 7.34 7.11
C ASP A 54 5.59 8.06 6.49
N THR A 55 6.55 8.48 7.31
CA THR A 55 7.74 9.16 6.81
C THR A 55 8.56 8.28 5.88
N ASP A 56 8.67 7.00 6.22
CA ASP A 56 9.41 6.05 5.38
C ASP A 56 8.66 5.77 4.09
N ILE A 57 7.36 5.53 4.18
CA ILE A 57 6.51 5.28 3.00
C ILE A 57 6.58 6.47 2.05
N ASP A 58 6.49 7.68 2.58
CA ASP A 58 6.57 8.91 1.78
C ASP A 58 7.88 9.00 1.01
N GLN A 59 9.00 8.69 1.67
CA GLN A 59 10.32 8.72 1.02
C GLN A 59 10.40 7.72 -0.12
N TRP A 60 9.92 6.50 0.10
CA TRP A 60 9.97 5.47 -0.94
C TRP A 60 9.10 5.83 -2.15
N ILE A 61 7.93 6.40 -1.90
CA ILE A 61 7.05 6.84 -2.98
C ILE A 61 7.71 7.97 -3.77
N ARG A 62 8.49 8.81 -3.12
CA ARG A 62 9.23 9.89 -3.79
C ARG A 62 10.44 9.40 -4.58
N GLY A 63 10.81 8.14 -4.43
CA GLY A 63 11.90 7.55 -5.21
C GLY A 63 13.13 7.18 -4.42
N PHE A 64 13.14 7.38 -3.09
CA PHE A 64 14.25 6.92 -2.26
C PHE A 64 14.23 5.40 -2.18
N ALA A 65 15.41 4.81 -2.03
CA ALA A 65 15.56 3.36 -2.05
C ALA A 65 14.80 2.70 -0.89
N ALA A 66 13.98 1.71 -1.21
CA ALA A 66 13.26 0.92 -0.22
C ALA A 66 14.08 -0.31 0.19
N PRO A 67 13.84 -0.84 1.40
CA PRO A 67 14.45 -2.11 1.80
C PRO A 67 14.09 -3.24 0.83
N ASP A 68 14.97 -4.20 0.67
CA ASP A 68 14.82 -5.29 -0.31
C ASP A 68 13.45 -5.97 -0.25
N GLY A 69 12.95 -6.23 0.95
CA GLY A 69 11.67 -6.91 1.10
C GLY A 69 10.45 -6.07 0.69
N LEU A 70 10.64 -4.78 0.44
CA LEU A 70 9.56 -3.85 0.13
C LEU A 70 9.65 -3.25 -1.27
N VAL A 71 10.72 -3.55 -2.00
CA VAL A 71 10.94 -2.97 -3.34
C VAL A 71 9.78 -3.26 -4.27
N ALA A 72 9.28 -4.49 -4.28
CA ALA A 72 8.17 -4.87 -5.16
C ALA A 72 6.89 -4.11 -4.83
N SER A 73 6.58 -3.95 -3.54
CA SER A 73 5.37 -3.22 -3.11
C SER A 73 5.46 -1.75 -3.48
N VAL A 74 6.62 -1.14 -3.25
CA VAL A 74 6.82 0.27 -3.59
C VAL A 74 6.75 0.48 -5.09
N ALA A 75 7.37 -0.41 -5.87
CA ALA A 75 7.34 -0.31 -7.32
C ALA A 75 5.91 -0.42 -7.87
N ASP A 76 5.10 -1.30 -7.30
CA ASP A 76 3.71 -1.44 -7.72
C ASP A 76 2.90 -0.18 -7.44
N ILE A 77 3.10 0.44 -6.28
CA ILE A 77 2.43 1.68 -5.94
C ILE A 77 2.89 2.81 -6.86
N ARG A 78 4.18 2.94 -7.08
CA ARG A 78 4.71 3.97 -7.97
C ARG A 78 4.23 3.78 -9.40
N GLY A 79 4.15 2.53 -9.85
CA GLY A 79 3.62 2.23 -11.18
C GLY A 79 2.16 2.63 -11.32
N TYR A 80 1.37 2.35 -10.30
CA TYR A 80 -0.04 2.77 -10.28
C TYR A 80 -0.17 4.29 -10.37
N LEU A 81 0.71 5.02 -9.69
CA LEU A 81 0.69 6.48 -9.66
C LEU A 81 1.30 7.11 -10.92
N GLY A 82 1.86 6.31 -11.81
CA GLY A 82 2.52 6.82 -13.01
C GLY A 82 3.90 7.41 -12.76
N LEU A 83 4.52 7.08 -11.64
CA LEU A 83 5.86 7.58 -11.27
C LEU A 83 7.00 6.69 -11.77
N GLU A 84 6.70 5.47 -12.18
CA GLU A 84 7.67 4.56 -12.76
C GLU A 84 7.58 4.62 -14.28
N LYS A 85 8.70 4.45 -14.93
CA LYS A 85 8.76 4.43 -16.39
C LYS A 85 9.00 3.04 -16.92
#